data_196d503e3397bbb04c405cc07c7ccad6
#
_entry.id   196d503e3397bbb04c405cc07c7ccad6
#
_cell.length_a   1.000
_cell.length_b   1.000
_cell.length_c   1.000
_cell.angle_alpha   90.00
_cell.angle_beta   90.00
_cell.angle_gamma   90.00
#
_symmetry.space_group_name_H-M   'P 1'
#
loop_
_entity.id
_entity.type
_entity.pdbx_description
1 polymer ?
#
loop_
_entity_poly.entity_id
_entity_poly.type
_entity_poly.pdbx_seq_one_letter_code
_entity_poly.pdbx_strand_id
1 'polypeptide(L)'
;MQKTTTLFFSFSFIFILLSACTFSRIGLHMMPAVSDYKLFPKDTIFAAASPSASFVEAQNPNILPPLAHWLPKDYRKGEENWAQFMKKSHSTAFLVLRNDSLLFEDYANGHEKYEPQVVFSISKAITALLVGIAIGEGKISAEQPVSDFIPEFSDPERRGIKIFHLLNMVSGIDFKDERDFGKLSVLYYNNDQDKYIRNFDAVEHRPGTHFAYKSLATQILSSCLETATGQSVGDYLSDKLWQPMGMECPALLTVDSREAGNQRAFGGFALCSRDLLRLGQLLLHKGNWQGQQLVPKDFIEQIINRQEDGRAYWGYRNCFWRNGDLEKGIFQDRDFFASGYLGQFIYVNPDRNLVVIRQGKKENFLWRYVFNRLARSLDGESTDLNDHCQNFSAQFEGIYAAEDGEEIQLIEQKDKKGNSFWIWKGPKEKKQKLKQFDGLCIGKRSLKTKKRLIFNKLGNNIQGFHLDNQDQVDLKYYQKKSSISLKGRKALMAEF
;
A
#
# COMPACT_ATOMS: atom_id res chain seq x y z
N MET A 1 10.90 27.67 -49.69
CA MET A 1 9.84 27.29 -48.73
C MET A 1 9.57 25.78 -48.63
N GLN A 2 9.91 24.95 -49.60
CA GLN A 2 9.62 23.49 -49.56
C GLN A 2 10.56 22.66 -48.62
N LYS A 3 11.82 23.09 -48.38
CA LYS A 3 12.76 22.32 -47.53
C LYS A 3 12.49 22.40 -46.04
N THR A 4 11.87 23.48 -45.56
CA THR A 4 11.56 23.68 -44.13
C THR A 4 10.31 22.87 -43.69
N THR A 5 9.36 22.68 -44.56
CA THR A 5 8.12 21.90 -44.29
C THR A 5 8.41 20.40 -44.18
N THR A 6 9.30 19.87 -45.01
CA THR A 6 9.69 18.45 -44.97
C THR A 6 10.49 18.11 -43.69
N LEU A 7 11.32 19.02 -43.18
CA LEU A 7 12.06 18.82 -41.95
C LEU A 7 11.11 18.81 -40.71
N PHE A 8 10.10 19.67 -40.72
CA PHE A 8 9.10 19.72 -39.64
C PHE A 8 8.21 18.45 -39.61
N PHE A 9 7.82 17.94 -40.74
CA PHE A 9 7.06 16.69 -40.83
C PHE A 9 7.92 15.48 -40.43
N SER A 10 9.19 15.43 -40.84
CA SER A 10 10.11 14.35 -40.45
C SER A 10 10.41 14.38 -38.92
N PHE A 11 10.61 15.55 -38.33
CA PHE A 11 10.81 15.69 -36.88
C PHE A 11 9.56 15.32 -36.08
N SER A 12 8.37 15.73 -36.53
CA SER A 12 7.10 15.34 -35.92
C SER A 12 6.85 13.85 -36.01
N PHE A 13 7.16 13.21 -37.14
CA PHE A 13 6.98 11.78 -37.34
C PHE A 13 7.97 10.95 -36.50
N ILE A 14 9.22 11.39 -36.39
CA ILE A 14 10.23 10.78 -35.50
C ILE A 14 9.81 10.95 -34.02
N PHE A 15 9.27 12.10 -33.62
CA PHE A 15 8.80 12.33 -32.26
C PHE A 15 7.58 11.45 -31.90
N ILE A 16 6.68 11.24 -32.87
CA ILE A 16 5.51 10.34 -32.71
C ILE A 16 5.98 8.88 -32.62
N LEU A 17 6.93 8.44 -33.44
CA LEU A 17 7.51 7.10 -33.38
C LEU A 17 8.29 6.86 -32.08
N LEU A 18 9.03 7.87 -31.59
CA LEU A 18 9.75 7.79 -30.33
C LEU A 18 8.79 7.77 -29.13
N SER A 19 7.67 8.47 -29.17
CA SER A 19 6.67 8.46 -28.09
C SER A 19 5.85 7.15 -28.03
N ALA A 20 5.84 6.35 -29.09
CA ALA A 20 5.20 5.04 -29.12
C ALA A 20 6.06 3.93 -28.47
N CYS A 21 7.36 4.12 -28.33
CA CYS A 21 8.25 3.14 -27.72
C CYS A 21 8.23 3.25 -26.18
N THR A 22 8.08 2.14 -25.47
CA THR A 22 8.09 2.06 -24.00
C THR A 22 9.32 2.75 -23.39
N PHE A 23 10.51 2.53 -23.95
CA PHE A 23 11.75 3.15 -23.43
C PHE A 23 11.78 4.66 -23.65
N SER A 24 11.21 5.16 -24.72
CA SER A 24 11.08 6.61 -24.95
C SER A 24 10.12 7.25 -23.97
N ARG A 25 9.01 6.59 -23.65
CA ARG A 25 8.05 7.04 -22.62
C ARG A 25 8.73 7.08 -21.24
N ILE A 26 9.51 6.06 -20.88
CA ILE A 26 10.29 6.04 -19.62
C ILE A 26 11.27 7.23 -19.59
N GLY A 27 12.02 7.48 -20.69
CA GLY A 27 12.97 8.57 -20.76
C GLY A 27 12.35 9.97 -20.70
N LEU A 28 11.16 10.15 -21.28
CA LEU A 28 10.45 11.44 -21.29
C LEU A 28 9.71 11.74 -19.98
N HIS A 29 9.22 10.72 -19.26
CA HIS A 29 8.35 10.86 -18.10
C HIS A 29 8.95 10.34 -16.80
N MET A 30 10.23 10.06 -16.77
CA MET A 30 11.08 9.49 -15.72
C MET A 30 10.41 9.11 -14.37
N MET A 31 9.55 9.96 -13.81
CA MET A 31 8.89 9.75 -12.51
C MET A 31 7.38 9.89 -12.63
N PRO A 32 6.60 8.88 -12.22
CA PRO A 32 5.13 8.96 -12.24
C PRO A 32 4.61 10.11 -11.38
N ALA A 33 3.58 10.79 -11.86
CA ALA A 33 2.93 11.93 -11.20
C ALA A 33 1.42 11.70 -11.03
N VAL A 34 0.82 12.39 -10.07
CA VAL A 34 -0.63 12.30 -9.79
C VAL A 34 -1.49 12.79 -10.96
N SER A 35 -0.90 13.46 -11.93
CA SER A 35 -1.54 13.96 -13.15
C SER A 35 -1.36 13.05 -14.38
N ASP A 36 -0.74 11.88 -14.24
CA ASP A 36 -0.41 11.00 -15.38
C ASP A 36 -1.63 10.51 -16.15
N TYR A 37 -2.82 10.55 -15.54
CA TYR A 37 -4.07 10.32 -16.27
C TYR A 37 -4.29 11.30 -17.43
N LYS A 38 -3.56 12.42 -17.47
CA LYS A 38 -3.57 13.38 -18.60
C LYS A 38 -2.64 12.96 -19.75
N LEU A 39 -1.65 12.11 -19.47
CA LEU A 39 -0.64 11.65 -20.42
C LEU A 39 -1.09 10.39 -21.20
N PHE A 40 -1.79 9.49 -20.51
CA PHE A 40 -2.18 8.21 -21.08
C PHE A 40 -3.57 8.27 -21.71
N PRO A 41 -3.85 7.44 -22.72
CA PRO A 41 -5.22 7.09 -23.08
C PRO A 41 -5.92 6.52 -21.83
N LYS A 42 -7.23 6.70 -21.74
CA LYS A 42 -8.00 6.29 -20.57
C LYS A 42 -9.44 6.05 -20.91
N ASP A 43 -10.05 5.15 -20.15
CA ASP A 43 -11.48 4.95 -20.10
C ASP A 43 -12.10 5.81 -19.01
N THR A 44 -13.33 6.23 -19.23
CA THR A 44 -14.09 7.02 -18.26
C THR A 44 -15.23 6.18 -17.73
N ILE A 45 -15.18 5.86 -16.46
CA ILE A 45 -16.29 5.28 -15.71
C ILE A 45 -17.11 6.47 -15.21
N PHE A 46 -18.28 6.68 -15.79
CA PHE A 46 -19.09 7.87 -15.51
C PHE A 46 -19.58 7.88 -14.06
N ALA A 47 -19.74 9.08 -13.51
CA ALA A 47 -20.41 9.29 -12.22
C ALA A 47 -21.80 8.62 -12.24
N ALA A 48 -22.31 8.31 -11.07
CA ALA A 48 -23.62 7.70 -10.96
C ALA A 48 -24.70 8.63 -11.47
N ALA A 49 -25.66 8.09 -12.21
CA ALA A 49 -26.82 8.85 -12.71
C ALA A 49 -27.64 9.48 -11.56
N SER A 50 -27.64 8.81 -10.41
CA SER A 50 -28.23 9.29 -9.16
C SER A 50 -27.14 9.27 -8.08
N PRO A 51 -26.36 10.33 -7.91
CA PRO A 51 -25.32 10.38 -6.88
C PRO A 51 -25.93 10.16 -5.50
N SER A 52 -25.23 9.42 -4.64
CA SER A 52 -25.59 9.28 -3.23
C SER A 52 -25.69 10.67 -2.58
N ALA A 53 -26.54 10.78 -1.57
CA ALA A 53 -26.62 11.97 -0.75
C ALA A 53 -25.21 12.37 -0.26
N SER A 54 -25.01 13.68 -0.09
CA SER A 54 -23.79 14.19 0.53
C SER A 54 -23.55 13.48 1.88
N PHE A 55 -22.29 13.34 2.25
CA PHE A 55 -21.98 12.81 3.59
C PHE A 55 -22.70 13.64 4.65
N VAL A 56 -23.25 12.97 5.65
CA VAL A 56 -23.77 13.64 6.84
C VAL A 56 -22.58 14.32 7.52
N GLU A 57 -22.70 15.61 7.81
CA GLU A 57 -21.66 16.33 8.54
C GLU A 57 -21.73 15.99 10.04
N ALA A 58 -20.57 15.93 10.68
CA ALA A 58 -20.50 15.79 12.14
C ALA A 58 -21.07 17.04 12.84
N GLN A 59 -21.47 16.89 14.10
CA GLN A 59 -22.00 18.02 14.89
C GLN A 59 -21.03 19.21 14.98
N ASN A 60 -19.73 18.92 15.00
CA ASN A 60 -18.65 19.91 14.98
C ASN A 60 -17.74 19.61 13.77
N PRO A 61 -18.17 19.99 12.56
CA PRO A 61 -17.39 19.72 11.36
C PRO A 61 -16.11 20.55 11.33
N ASN A 62 -15.11 20.05 10.60
CA ASN A 62 -13.82 20.68 10.37
C ASN A 62 -12.97 20.95 11.63
N ILE A 63 -13.22 20.20 12.71
CA ILE A 63 -12.44 20.27 13.94
C ILE A 63 -11.69 18.94 14.12
N LEU A 64 -10.37 18.97 13.97
CA LEU A 64 -9.47 17.90 14.37
C LEU A 64 -8.76 18.26 15.67
N PRO A 65 -8.33 17.27 16.46
CA PRO A 65 -7.44 17.53 17.61
C PRO A 65 -6.22 18.33 17.15
N PRO A 66 -5.66 19.19 18.05
CA PRO A 66 -4.44 19.93 17.73
C PRO A 66 -3.36 19.01 17.17
N LEU A 67 -2.64 19.45 16.14
CA LEU A 67 -1.58 18.66 15.48
C LEU A 67 -0.57 18.11 16.48
N ALA A 68 -0.31 18.87 17.54
CA ALA A 68 0.58 18.46 18.63
C ALA A 68 0.15 17.17 19.34
N HIS A 69 -1.13 16.82 19.32
CA HIS A 69 -1.63 15.63 20.02
C HIS A 69 -1.39 14.33 19.23
N TRP A 70 -1.35 14.39 17.92
CA TRP A 70 -1.25 13.18 17.11
C TRP A 70 -0.08 13.16 16.12
N LEU A 71 0.47 14.33 15.74
CA LEU A 71 1.62 14.37 14.87
C LEU A 71 2.91 14.10 15.68
N PRO A 72 3.79 13.17 15.28
CA PRO A 72 5.04 12.88 15.96
C PRO A 72 5.96 14.11 16.08
N LYS A 73 6.71 14.24 17.18
CA LYS A 73 7.62 15.39 17.45
C LYS A 73 8.57 15.68 16.29
N ASP A 74 9.11 14.63 15.64
CA ASP A 74 10.04 14.79 14.51
C ASP A 74 9.38 15.40 13.26
N TYR A 75 8.05 15.36 13.18
CA TYR A 75 7.26 15.96 12.11
C TYR A 75 6.76 17.37 12.45
N ARG A 76 6.86 17.75 13.72
CA ARG A 76 6.54 19.07 14.26
C ARG A 76 7.78 19.93 14.38
N LYS A 77 8.20 20.62 13.33
CA LYS A 77 9.26 21.64 13.41
C LYS A 77 8.59 23.00 13.38
N GLY A 78 8.44 23.61 14.56
CA GLY A 78 7.76 24.89 14.75
C GLY A 78 6.30 24.73 15.15
N GLU A 79 5.63 25.81 15.47
CA GLU A 79 4.19 25.86 15.66
C GLU A 79 3.51 25.81 14.30
N GLU A 80 3.07 24.61 13.92
CA GLU A 80 2.45 24.42 12.62
C GLU A 80 0.92 24.51 12.77
N ASN A 81 0.35 25.46 12.06
CA ASN A 81 -1.08 25.44 11.79
C ASN A 81 -1.39 24.41 10.68
N TRP A 82 -2.67 24.12 10.51
CA TRP A 82 -3.14 23.14 9.53
C TRP A 82 -2.66 23.41 8.09
N ALA A 83 -2.71 24.66 7.64
CA ALA A 83 -2.28 25.04 6.29
C ALA A 83 -0.77 24.76 6.06
N GLN A 84 0.05 25.06 7.06
CA GLN A 84 1.48 24.74 7.02
C GLN A 84 1.72 23.22 6.99
N PHE A 85 0.96 22.45 7.78
CA PHE A 85 1.01 20.99 7.75
C PHE A 85 0.64 20.45 6.36
N MET A 86 -0.46 20.88 5.75
CA MET A 86 -0.85 20.46 4.40
C MET A 86 0.22 20.80 3.36
N LYS A 87 0.81 21.99 3.44
CA LYS A 87 1.91 22.41 2.55
C LYS A 87 3.15 21.56 2.72
N LYS A 88 3.62 21.36 3.96
CA LYS A 88 4.85 20.62 4.28
C LYS A 88 4.72 19.12 4.01
N SER A 89 3.56 18.55 4.27
CA SER A 89 3.25 17.17 3.96
C SER A 89 3.01 16.91 2.48
N HIS A 90 2.94 17.97 1.65
CA HIS A 90 2.53 17.90 0.25
C HIS A 90 1.17 17.21 0.06
N SER A 91 0.29 17.29 1.05
CA SER A 91 -1.06 16.74 0.97
C SER A 91 -1.92 17.61 0.07
N THR A 92 -2.64 16.97 -0.84
CA THR A 92 -3.57 17.63 -1.77
C THR A 92 -5.01 17.54 -1.29
N ALA A 93 -5.35 16.47 -0.59
CA ALA A 93 -6.62 16.29 0.09
C ALA A 93 -6.42 15.54 1.42
N PHE A 94 -7.22 15.86 2.41
CA PHE A 94 -7.27 15.18 3.70
C PHE A 94 -8.72 15.17 4.19
N LEU A 95 -9.32 13.96 4.25
CA LEU A 95 -10.71 13.77 4.66
C LEU A 95 -10.77 12.79 5.81
N VAL A 96 -11.65 13.04 6.76
CA VAL A 96 -11.90 12.17 7.92
C VAL A 96 -13.39 11.91 8.05
N LEU A 97 -13.79 10.65 7.97
CA LEU A 97 -15.14 10.18 8.30
C LEU A 97 -15.06 9.46 9.64
N ARG A 98 -15.95 9.80 10.56
CA ARG A 98 -16.07 9.14 11.86
C ARG A 98 -17.53 8.93 12.22
N ASN A 99 -17.86 7.70 12.65
CA ASN A 99 -19.23 7.31 12.96
C ASN A 99 -20.21 7.70 11.83
N ASP A 100 -19.80 7.40 10.59
CA ASP A 100 -20.54 7.69 9.35
C ASP A 100 -20.80 9.19 9.05
N SER A 101 -20.15 10.06 9.80
CA SER A 101 -20.27 11.50 9.59
C SER A 101 -18.94 12.09 9.13
N LEU A 102 -19.00 12.99 8.17
CA LEU A 102 -17.84 13.73 7.67
C LEU A 102 -17.39 14.70 8.76
N LEU A 103 -16.27 14.35 9.40
CA LEU A 103 -15.70 15.16 10.48
C LEU A 103 -14.80 16.26 9.95
N PHE A 104 -14.05 15.96 8.89
CA PHE A 104 -13.07 16.90 8.34
C PHE A 104 -12.90 16.71 6.84
N GLU A 105 -12.79 17.82 6.10
CA GLU A 105 -12.51 17.83 4.67
C GLU A 105 -11.72 19.08 4.32
N ASP A 106 -10.51 18.92 3.76
CA ASP A 106 -9.70 20.03 3.28
C ASP A 106 -8.88 19.65 2.05
N TYR A 107 -8.64 20.65 1.20
CA TYR A 107 -7.92 20.55 -0.06
C TYR A 107 -6.83 21.62 -0.14
N ALA A 108 -5.67 21.27 -0.67
CA ALA A 108 -4.52 22.16 -0.69
C ALA A 108 -3.59 21.88 -1.86
N ASN A 109 -2.51 22.66 -1.96
CA ASN A 109 -1.44 22.48 -2.95
C ASN A 109 -1.94 22.46 -4.41
N GLY A 110 -2.97 23.28 -4.71
CA GLY A 110 -3.54 23.43 -6.04
C GLY A 110 -4.40 22.26 -6.47
N HIS A 111 -5.08 21.60 -5.54
CA HIS A 111 -6.04 20.55 -5.79
C HIS A 111 -7.42 20.93 -5.28
N GLU A 112 -8.44 20.54 -6.03
CA GLU A 112 -9.82 20.88 -5.74
C GLU A 112 -10.67 19.64 -5.45
N LYS A 113 -11.84 19.85 -4.85
CA LYS A 113 -12.75 18.81 -4.34
C LYS A 113 -13.12 17.72 -5.34
N TYR A 114 -13.38 18.12 -6.58
CA TYR A 114 -13.84 17.22 -7.65
C TYR A 114 -12.74 16.90 -8.68
N GLU A 115 -11.51 17.31 -8.39
CA GLU A 115 -10.39 17.01 -9.27
C GLU A 115 -9.91 15.56 -9.05
N PRO A 116 -9.80 14.72 -10.08
CA PRO A 116 -9.24 13.38 -9.94
C PRO A 116 -7.71 13.45 -9.82
N GLN A 117 -7.14 12.54 -9.04
CA GLN A 117 -5.70 12.28 -9.00
C GLN A 117 -5.42 10.79 -9.17
N VAL A 118 -4.31 10.44 -9.83
CA VAL A 118 -3.87 9.04 -9.91
C VAL A 118 -3.60 8.53 -8.51
N VAL A 119 -4.30 7.45 -8.15
CA VAL A 119 -4.22 6.85 -6.81
C VAL A 119 -3.17 5.73 -6.74
N PHE A 120 -2.47 5.47 -7.85
CA PHE A 120 -1.42 4.45 -7.96
C PHE A 120 -1.86 3.10 -7.37
N SER A 121 -1.09 2.54 -6.45
CA SER A 121 -1.32 1.20 -5.92
C SER A 121 -2.61 1.03 -5.11
N ILE A 122 -3.37 2.09 -4.79
CA ILE A 122 -4.76 1.93 -4.33
C ILE A 122 -5.60 1.20 -5.39
N SER A 123 -5.25 1.33 -6.66
CA SER A 123 -5.87 0.59 -7.76
C SER A 123 -5.89 -0.93 -7.52
N LYS A 124 -4.86 -1.47 -6.88
CA LYS A 124 -4.78 -2.90 -6.53
C LYS A 124 -5.90 -3.32 -5.56
N ALA A 125 -6.19 -2.46 -4.58
CA ALA A 125 -7.26 -2.69 -3.63
C ALA A 125 -8.62 -2.65 -4.32
N ILE A 126 -8.84 -1.72 -5.26
CA ILE A 126 -10.07 -1.63 -6.05
C ILE A 126 -10.24 -2.90 -6.90
N THR A 127 -9.19 -3.31 -7.61
CA THR A 127 -9.19 -4.55 -8.40
C THR A 127 -9.49 -5.77 -7.52
N ALA A 128 -8.91 -5.84 -6.33
CA ALA A 128 -9.18 -6.94 -5.39
C ALA A 128 -10.63 -6.95 -4.89
N LEU A 129 -11.26 -5.79 -4.67
CA LEU A 129 -12.69 -5.71 -4.33
C LEU A 129 -13.56 -6.28 -5.46
N LEU A 130 -13.24 -5.96 -6.71
CA LEU A 130 -13.94 -6.50 -7.88
C LEU A 130 -13.77 -8.03 -7.99
N VAL A 131 -12.56 -8.54 -7.74
CA VAL A 131 -12.33 -9.99 -7.65
C VAL A 131 -13.12 -10.61 -6.50
N GLY A 132 -13.19 -9.94 -5.34
CA GLY A 132 -14.01 -10.37 -4.22
C GLY A 132 -15.51 -10.47 -4.58
N ILE A 133 -16.02 -9.52 -5.36
CA ILE A 133 -17.39 -9.55 -5.89
C ILE A 133 -17.58 -10.73 -6.84
N ALA A 134 -16.66 -10.92 -7.79
CA ALA A 134 -16.70 -12.02 -8.75
C ALA A 134 -16.63 -13.40 -8.05
N ILE A 135 -15.89 -13.51 -6.93
CA ILE A 135 -15.89 -14.70 -6.07
C ILE A 135 -17.27 -14.90 -5.45
N GLY A 136 -17.90 -13.87 -4.92
CA GLY A 136 -19.25 -13.92 -4.37
C GLY A 136 -20.33 -14.28 -5.39
N GLU A 137 -20.13 -13.91 -6.66
CA GLU A 137 -20.98 -14.28 -7.79
C GLU A 137 -20.68 -15.69 -8.34
N GLY A 138 -19.67 -16.39 -7.81
CA GLY A 138 -19.26 -17.72 -8.29
C GLY A 138 -18.60 -17.73 -9.67
N LYS A 139 -18.19 -16.56 -10.19
CA LYS A 139 -17.52 -16.43 -11.51
C LYS A 139 -16.05 -16.82 -11.46
N ILE A 140 -15.43 -16.68 -10.33
CA ILE A 140 -14.03 -17.00 -10.07
C ILE A 140 -13.88 -17.57 -8.66
N SER A 141 -12.90 -18.44 -8.42
CA SER A 141 -12.56 -18.92 -7.08
C SER A 141 -11.13 -18.56 -6.71
N ALA A 142 -10.91 -18.26 -5.44
CA ALA A 142 -9.56 -17.98 -4.93
C ALA A 142 -8.59 -19.17 -5.13
N GLU A 143 -9.10 -20.40 -5.15
CA GLU A 143 -8.31 -21.62 -5.34
C GLU A 143 -8.11 -22.01 -6.82
N GLN A 144 -8.80 -21.35 -7.76
CA GLN A 144 -8.60 -21.61 -9.18
C GLN A 144 -7.19 -21.23 -9.63
N PRO A 145 -6.54 -22.05 -10.48
CA PRO A 145 -5.29 -21.69 -11.10
C PRO A 145 -5.47 -20.56 -12.11
N VAL A 146 -4.44 -19.73 -12.26
CA VAL A 146 -4.39 -18.65 -13.26
C VAL A 146 -4.53 -19.19 -14.68
N SER A 147 -4.05 -20.41 -14.93
CA SER A 147 -4.13 -21.08 -16.23
C SER A 147 -5.56 -21.34 -16.74
N ASP A 148 -6.56 -21.34 -15.87
CA ASP A 148 -7.98 -21.43 -16.28
C ASP A 148 -8.44 -20.17 -17.02
N PHE A 149 -7.77 -19.05 -16.80
CA PHE A 149 -8.10 -17.73 -17.38
C PHE A 149 -7.08 -17.27 -18.42
N ILE A 150 -5.81 -17.64 -18.23
CA ILE A 150 -4.67 -17.28 -19.08
C ILE A 150 -3.93 -18.58 -19.40
N PRO A 151 -4.23 -19.24 -20.56
CA PRO A 151 -3.69 -20.55 -20.90
C PRO A 151 -2.15 -20.63 -20.91
N GLU A 152 -1.47 -19.52 -21.17
CA GLU A 152 -0.01 -19.44 -21.16
C GLU A 152 0.60 -19.75 -19.78
N PHE A 153 -0.20 -19.70 -18.71
CA PHE A 153 0.23 -20.08 -17.35
C PHE A 153 0.10 -21.58 -17.05
N SER A 154 -0.11 -22.43 -18.06
CA SER A 154 -0.22 -23.89 -17.89
C SER A 154 1.14 -24.61 -17.87
N ASP A 155 2.25 -23.93 -18.12
CA ASP A 155 3.59 -24.51 -18.04
C ASP A 155 3.94 -25.01 -16.61
N PRO A 156 4.94 -25.89 -16.47
CA PRO A 156 5.27 -26.53 -15.19
C PRO A 156 5.60 -25.56 -14.05
N GLU A 157 6.15 -24.38 -14.38
CA GLU A 157 6.60 -23.39 -13.39
C GLU A 157 5.45 -22.53 -12.88
N ARG A 158 4.52 -22.12 -13.76
CA ARG A 158 3.43 -21.19 -13.45
C ARG A 158 2.10 -21.85 -13.13
N ARG A 159 1.85 -23.11 -13.56
CA ARG A 159 0.55 -23.82 -13.37
C ARG A 159 0.08 -23.91 -11.92
N GLY A 160 0.98 -23.77 -10.96
CA GLY A 160 0.66 -23.75 -9.52
C GLY A 160 0.22 -22.40 -8.98
N ILE A 161 0.26 -21.35 -9.81
CA ILE A 161 -0.15 -19.99 -9.39
C ILE A 161 -1.68 -19.94 -9.38
N LYS A 162 -2.26 -19.59 -8.23
CA LYS A 162 -3.70 -19.44 -8.03
C LYS A 162 -4.08 -17.99 -7.85
N ILE A 163 -5.36 -17.67 -8.01
CA ILE A 163 -5.95 -16.34 -7.73
C ILE A 163 -5.59 -15.88 -6.30
N PHE A 164 -5.68 -16.77 -5.32
CA PHE A 164 -5.25 -16.51 -3.94
C PHE A 164 -3.81 -16.01 -3.86
N HIS A 165 -2.89 -16.58 -4.63
CA HIS A 165 -1.48 -16.20 -4.61
C HIS A 165 -1.27 -14.78 -5.14
N LEU A 166 -2.03 -14.38 -6.16
CA LEU A 166 -1.97 -13.03 -6.73
C LEU A 166 -2.56 -11.98 -5.74
N LEU A 167 -3.74 -12.27 -5.17
CA LEU A 167 -4.39 -11.41 -4.17
C LEU A 167 -3.50 -11.12 -2.95
N ASN A 168 -2.66 -12.09 -2.57
CA ASN A 168 -1.87 -12.03 -1.34
C ASN A 168 -0.37 -11.82 -1.58
N MET A 169 0.05 -11.52 -2.82
CA MET A 169 1.44 -11.24 -3.19
C MET A 169 2.41 -12.38 -2.83
N VAL A 170 1.95 -13.63 -2.99
CA VAL A 170 2.73 -14.85 -2.74
C VAL A 170 2.82 -15.72 -4.00
N SER A 171 2.76 -15.12 -5.18
CA SER A 171 2.75 -15.83 -6.46
C SER A 171 4.08 -16.47 -6.84
N GLY A 172 5.19 -16.02 -6.27
CA GLY A 172 6.54 -16.49 -6.61
C GLY A 172 7.09 -15.96 -7.94
N ILE A 173 6.35 -15.13 -8.68
CA ILE A 173 6.79 -14.55 -9.96
C ILE A 173 8.04 -13.69 -9.74
N ASP A 174 9.09 -13.84 -10.60
CA ASP A 174 10.29 -12.99 -10.56
C ASP A 174 10.04 -11.61 -11.19
N PHE A 175 9.30 -10.79 -10.47
CA PHE A 175 9.06 -9.39 -10.82
C PHE A 175 9.45 -8.51 -9.64
N LYS A 176 10.22 -7.45 -9.87
CA LYS A 176 10.63 -6.50 -8.83
C LYS A 176 10.03 -5.13 -9.10
N ASP A 177 9.34 -4.59 -8.10
CA ASP A 177 8.80 -3.23 -8.11
C ASP A 177 9.92 -2.19 -7.83
N GLU A 178 11.02 -2.28 -8.57
CA GLU A 178 12.11 -1.31 -8.48
C GLU A 178 11.67 0.04 -9.05
N ARG A 179 11.99 1.12 -8.34
CA ARG A 179 11.49 2.47 -8.69
C ARG A 179 12.22 3.11 -9.87
N ASP A 180 13.45 2.70 -10.14
CA ASP A 180 14.31 3.34 -11.13
C ASP A 180 14.56 2.42 -12.33
N PHE A 181 13.94 2.70 -13.47
CA PHE A 181 14.15 2.02 -14.76
C PHE A 181 14.01 0.48 -14.74
N GLY A 182 13.48 -0.09 -13.66
CA GLY A 182 13.29 -1.52 -13.49
C GLY A 182 12.02 -2.07 -14.17
N LYS A 183 11.73 -3.33 -13.90
CA LYS A 183 10.56 -4.06 -14.46
C LYS A 183 9.23 -3.30 -14.23
N LEU A 184 9.09 -2.58 -13.09
CA LEU A 184 7.89 -1.78 -12.81
C LEU A 184 7.72 -0.60 -13.78
N SER A 185 8.80 0.12 -14.12
CA SER A 185 8.73 1.21 -15.09
C SER A 185 8.37 0.67 -16.48
N VAL A 186 8.94 -0.48 -16.86
CA VAL A 186 8.57 -1.16 -18.10
C VAL A 186 7.09 -1.52 -18.09
N LEU A 187 6.56 -2.10 -17.02
CA LEU A 187 5.12 -2.42 -16.91
C LEU A 187 4.25 -1.16 -16.97
N TYR A 188 4.63 -0.09 -16.24
CA TYR A 188 3.85 1.15 -16.14
C TYR A 188 3.74 1.89 -17.47
N TYR A 189 4.82 1.93 -18.27
CA TYR A 189 4.88 2.59 -19.56
C TYR A 189 4.66 1.67 -20.76
N ASN A 190 4.41 0.36 -20.53
CA ASN A 190 4.15 -0.62 -21.59
C ASN A 190 2.95 -0.20 -22.44
N ASN A 191 3.00 -0.51 -23.72
CA ASN A 191 1.94 -0.22 -24.70
C ASN A 191 1.08 -1.44 -25.06
N ASP A 192 1.41 -2.62 -24.51
CA ASP A 192 0.63 -3.86 -24.68
C ASP A 192 0.87 -4.75 -23.45
N GLN A 193 0.10 -4.50 -22.38
CA GLN A 193 0.26 -5.20 -21.09
C GLN A 193 -0.20 -6.66 -21.17
N ASP A 194 -1.19 -6.97 -21.99
CA ASP A 194 -1.64 -8.35 -22.16
C ASP A 194 -0.54 -9.21 -22.78
N LYS A 195 0.09 -8.72 -23.85
CA LYS A 195 1.25 -9.39 -24.45
C LYS A 195 2.43 -9.51 -23.46
N TYR A 196 2.66 -8.47 -22.64
CA TYR A 196 3.70 -8.52 -21.62
C TYR A 196 3.43 -9.62 -20.59
N ILE A 197 2.19 -9.74 -20.09
CA ILE A 197 1.77 -10.76 -19.12
C ILE A 197 1.93 -12.16 -19.71
N ARG A 198 1.41 -12.40 -20.92
CA ARG A 198 1.43 -13.73 -21.56
C ARG A 198 2.85 -14.24 -21.79
N ASN A 199 3.76 -13.33 -22.12
CA ASN A 199 5.18 -13.65 -22.36
C ASN A 199 6.04 -13.62 -21.10
N PHE A 200 5.48 -13.31 -19.92
CA PHE A 200 6.24 -13.26 -18.67
C PHE A 200 6.28 -14.64 -18.03
N ASP A 201 7.44 -15.31 -18.08
CA ASP A 201 7.64 -16.70 -17.67
C ASP A 201 8.52 -16.88 -16.41
N ALA A 202 9.15 -15.81 -15.92
CA ALA A 202 10.10 -15.91 -14.82
C ALA A 202 9.43 -16.15 -13.46
N VAL A 203 9.80 -17.22 -12.77
CA VAL A 203 9.39 -17.59 -11.41
C VAL A 203 10.64 -17.79 -10.55
N GLU A 204 10.70 -17.12 -9.38
CA GLU A 204 11.85 -17.21 -8.46
C GLU A 204 11.57 -18.07 -7.23
N HIS A 205 10.29 -18.23 -6.86
CA HIS A 205 9.88 -19.00 -5.70
C HIS A 205 8.64 -19.84 -5.99
N ARG A 206 8.51 -20.96 -5.27
CA ARG A 206 7.30 -21.76 -5.32
C ARG A 206 6.08 -20.90 -4.88
N PRO A 207 4.96 -20.91 -5.61
CA PRO A 207 3.75 -20.19 -5.22
C PRO A 207 3.31 -20.53 -3.79
N GLY A 208 2.90 -19.52 -3.03
CA GLY A 208 2.45 -19.64 -1.65
C GLY A 208 3.56 -19.64 -0.59
N THR A 209 4.85 -19.57 -0.96
CA THR A 209 5.95 -19.70 0.01
C THR A 209 6.59 -18.37 0.44
N HIS A 210 6.62 -17.37 -0.44
CA HIS A 210 7.29 -16.10 -0.18
C HIS A 210 6.37 -14.93 -0.49
N PHE A 211 6.28 -14.00 0.45
CA PHE A 211 5.63 -12.72 0.22
C PHE A 211 6.59 -11.76 -0.48
N ALA A 212 6.18 -11.26 -1.63
CA ALA A 212 6.87 -10.17 -2.31
C ALA A 212 5.85 -9.31 -3.05
N TYR A 213 5.82 -8.02 -2.74
CA TYR A 213 4.89 -7.08 -3.35
C TYR A 213 5.24 -6.85 -4.82
N LYS A 214 4.31 -7.22 -5.73
CA LYS A 214 4.57 -7.25 -7.18
C LYS A 214 3.38 -6.69 -7.95
N SER A 215 3.57 -5.56 -8.60
CA SER A 215 2.50 -4.91 -9.38
C SER A 215 1.99 -5.79 -10.51
N LEU A 216 2.87 -6.59 -11.12
CA LEU A 216 2.50 -7.53 -12.18
C LEU A 216 1.45 -8.55 -11.70
N ALA A 217 1.50 -8.99 -10.43
CA ALA A 217 0.51 -9.92 -9.88
C ALA A 217 -0.92 -9.36 -9.98
N THR A 218 -1.10 -8.07 -9.74
CA THR A 218 -2.43 -7.44 -9.88
C THR A 218 -2.84 -7.26 -11.33
N GLN A 219 -1.91 -7.00 -12.23
CA GLN A 219 -2.24 -6.91 -13.65
C GLN A 219 -2.63 -8.28 -14.22
N ILE A 220 -1.99 -9.37 -13.78
CA ILE A 220 -2.42 -10.74 -14.11
C ILE A 220 -3.82 -11.00 -13.52
N LEU A 221 -4.06 -10.57 -12.28
CA LEU A 221 -5.35 -10.73 -11.60
C LEU A 221 -6.48 -10.01 -12.35
N SER A 222 -6.23 -8.82 -12.93
CA SER A 222 -7.21 -8.12 -13.75
C SER A 222 -7.55 -8.87 -15.03
N SER A 223 -6.56 -9.44 -15.72
CA SER A 223 -6.83 -10.27 -16.91
C SER A 223 -7.65 -11.52 -16.58
N CYS A 224 -7.40 -12.14 -15.41
CA CYS A 224 -8.24 -13.24 -14.93
C CYS A 224 -9.68 -12.78 -14.66
N LEU A 225 -9.87 -11.60 -14.05
CA LEU A 225 -11.18 -11.01 -13.78
C LEU A 225 -11.95 -10.74 -15.08
N GLU A 226 -11.31 -10.13 -16.07
CA GLU A 226 -11.90 -9.82 -17.38
C GLU A 226 -12.32 -11.10 -18.11
N THR A 227 -11.47 -12.13 -18.11
CA THR A 227 -11.82 -13.44 -18.68
C THR A 227 -13.00 -14.09 -17.95
N ALA A 228 -13.02 -14.04 -16.62
CA ALA A 228 -14.08 -14.67 -15.81
C ALA A 228 -15.42 -13.95 -15.92
N THR A 229 -15.42 -12.64 -16.10
CA THR A 229 -16.64 -11.81 -16.11
C THR A 229 -17.14 -11.51 -17.51
N GLY A 230 -16.25 -11.56 -18.53
CA GLY A 230 -16.52 -11.09 -19.88
C GLY A 230 -16.66 -9.56 -19.98
N GLN A 231 -16.24 -8.81 -18.97
CA GLN A 231 -16.29 -7.35 -18.89
C GLN A 231 -14.91 -6.77 -18.64
N SER A 232 -14.65 -5.56 -19.12
CA SER A 232 -13.46 -4.82 -18.72
C SER A 232 -13.49 -4.50 -17.23
N VAL A 233 -12.32 -4.25 -16.61
CA VAL A 233 -12.26 -3.83 -15.20
C VAL A 233 -13.11 -2.58 -14.95
N GLY A 234 -13.07 -1.62 -15.89
CA GLY A 234 -13.84 -0.37 -15.80
C GLY A 234 -15.35 -0.58 -15.86
N ASP A 235 -15.83 -1.42 -16.80
CA ASP A 235 -17.25 -1.72 -16.92
C ASP A 235 -17.74 -2.49 -15.70
N TYR A 236 -16.97 -3.48 -15.23
CA TYR A 236 -17.32 -4.25 -14.03
C TYR A 236 -17.31 -3.37 -12.77
N LEU A 237 -16.35 -2.42 -12.65
CA LEU A 237 -16.36 -1.41 -11.59
C LEU A 237 -17.62 -0.55 -11.65
N SER A 238 -17.98 -0.08 -12.85
CA SER A 238 -19.19 0.71 -13.07
C SER A 238 -20.42 0.00 -12.54
N ASP A 239 -20.63 -1.24 -12.99
CA ASP A 239 -21.84 -2.02 -12.69
C ASP A 239 -21.92 -2.44 -11.22
N LYS A 240 -20.78 -2.81 -10.61
CA LYS A 240 -20.76 -3.46 -9.29
C LYS A 240 -20.55 -2.51 -8.13
N LEU A 241 -19.85 -1.38 -8.35
CA LEU A 241 -19.52 -0.44 -7.28
C LEU A 241 -19.89 1.00 -7.64
N TRP A 242 -19.49 1.52 -8.82
CA TRP A 242 -19.55 2.95 -9.09
C TRP A 242 -20.98 3.47 -9.13
N GLN A 243 -21.84 2.80 -9.92
CA GLN A 243 -23.26 3.14 -10.02
C GLN A 243 -24.03 2.79 -8.73
N PRO A 244 -23.91 1.58 -8.17
CA PRO A 244 -24.65 1.22 -6.95
C PRO A 244 -24.29 2.07 -5.73
N MET A 245 -23.05 2.53 -5.62
CA MET A 245 -22.61 3.39 -4.52
C MET A 245 -22.97 4.86 -4.71
N GLY A 246 -23.46 5.25 -5.87
CA GLY A 246 -23.80 6.66 -6.15
C GLY A 246 -22.55 7.55 -6.14
N MET A 247 -21.47 7.15 -6.82
CA MET A 247 -20.24 7.93 -6.88
C MET A 247 -20.43 9.28 -7.53
N GLU A 248 -19.83 10.33 -6.94
CA GLU A 248 -20.06 11.74 -7.36
C GLU A 248 -19.26 12.13 -8.60
N CYS A 249 -18.05 11.55 -8.74
CA CYS A 249 -17.14 11.89 -9.82
C CYS A 249 -17.01 10.76 -10.82
N PRO A 250 -16.64 11.06 -12.08
CA PRO A 250 -16.13 10.02 -12.97
C PRO A 250 -14.83 9.43 -12.40
N ALA A 251 -14.69 8.10 -12.46
CA ALA A 251 -13.39 7.47 -12.32
C ALA A 251 -12.72 7.43 -13.69
N LEU A 252 -11.42 7.70 -13.72
CA LEU A 252 -10.61 7.56 -14.93
C LEU A 252 -9.68 6.37 -14.74
N LEU A 253 -9.64 5.47 -15.70
CA LEU A 253 -8.74 4.33 -15.71
C LEU A 253 -7.83 4.39 -16.93
N THR A 254 -6.54 4.62 -16.70
CA THR A 254 -5.59 4.71 -17.80
C THR A 254 -5.41 3.36 -18.48
N VAL A 255 -5.27 3.38 -19.81
CA VAL A 255 -4.97 2.21 -20.63
C VAL A 255 -3.54 2.30 -21.18
N ASP A 256 -2.97 1.17 -21.55
CA ASP A 256 -1.59 1.08 -22.05
C ASP A 256 -1.38 1.78 -23.40
N SER A 257 -2.29 1.57 -24.34
CA SER A 257 -2.36 2.26 -25.62
C SER A 257 -3.81 2.33 -26.10
N ARG A 258 -4.09 3.16 -27.11
CA ARG A 258 -5.42 3.19 -27.76
C ARG A 258 -5.69 1.94 -28.59
N GLU A 259 -4.61 1.30 -29.04
CA GLU A 259 -4.65 0.14 -29.94
C GLU A 259 -4.91 -1.16 -29.15
N ALA A 260 -4.16 -1.38 -28.08
CA ALA A 260 -4.32 -2.56 -27.22
C ALA A 260 -5.46 -2.39 -26.21
N GLY A 261 -5.63 -1.21 -25.62
CA GLY A 261 -6.75 -0.87 -24.74
C GLY A 261 -6.73 -1.55 -23.37
N ASN A 262 -5.60 -2.17 -22.97
CA ASN A 262 -5.52 -2.87 -21.69
C ASN A 262 -5.49 -1.88 -20.52
N GLN A 263 -6.41 -2.03 -19.58
CA GLN A 263 -6.56 -1.15 -18.43
C GLN A 263 -5.48 -1.40 -17.38
N ARG A 264 -4.83 -0.33 -16.89
CA ARG A 264 -3.77 -0.41 -15.84
C ARG A 264 -4.36 -0.64 -14.46
N ALA A 265 -4.91 -1.80 -14.22
CA ALA A 265 -5.60 -2.14 -12.98
C ALA A 265 -4.69 -2.13 -11.73
N PHE A 266 -3.37 -2.27 -11.90
CA PHE A 266 -2.41 -2.23 -10.79
C PHE A 266 -2.08 -0.82 -10.30
N GLY A 267 -2.37 0.25 -11.09
CA GLY A 267 -1.89 1.59 -10.73
C GLY A 267 -2.47 2.75 -11.54
N GLY A 268 -3.49 2.52 -12.38
CA GLY A 268 -3.96 3.48 -13.37
C GLY A 268 -5.24 4.23 -13.03
N PHE A 269 -5.90 3.96 -11.90
CA PHE A 269 -7.08 4.71 -11.49
C PHE A 269 -6.72 6.15 -11.09
N ALA A 270 -7.53 7.12 -11.55
CA ALA A 270 -7.53 8.48 -11.05
C ALA A 270 -8.93 8.82 -10.52
N LEU A 271 -9.00 9.21 -9.25
CA LEU A 271 -10.23 9.31 -8.47
C LEU A 271 -10.29 10.60 -7.67
N CYS A 272 -11.51 11.09 -7.43
CA CYS A 272 -11.78 12.15 -6.48
C CYS A 272 -11.69 11.65 -5.03
N SER A 273 -11.30 12.52 -4.11
CA SER A 273 -11.11 12.16 -2.69
C SER A 273 -12.40 11.70 -2.01
N ARG A 274 -13.55 12.28 -2.36
CA ARG A 274 -14.85 11.89 -1.77
C ARG A 274 -15.29 10.49 -2.17
N ASP A 275 -15.01 10.09 -3.41
CA ASP A 275 -15.33 8.72 -3.86
C ASP A 275 -14.37 7.70 -3.23
N LEU A 276 -13.10 8.07 -2.96
CA LEU A 276 -12.22 7.27 -2.11
C LEU A 276 -12.77 7.13 -0.68
N LEU A 277 -13.38 8.20 -0.14
CA LEU A 277 -14.00 8.15 1.19
C LEU A 277 -15.20 7.19 1.23
N ARG A 278 -16.02 7.16 0.17
CA ARG A 278 -17.10 6.17 0.02
C ARG A 278 -16.58 4.75 -0.03
N LEU A 279 -15.51 4.50 -0.78
CA LEU A 279 -14.85 3.19 -0.78
C LEU A 279 -14.34 2.82 0.62
N GLY A 280 -13.78 3.77 1.35
CA GLY A 280 -13.37 3.58 2.74
C GLY A 280 -14.55 3.26 3.67
N GLN A 281 -15.70 3.92 3.49
CA GLN A 281 -16.93 3.65 4.24
C GLN A 281 -17.52 2.27 3.90
N LEU A 282 -17.52 1.87 2.64
CA LEU A 282 -17.88 0.50 2.23
C LEU A 282 -17.02 -0.56 2.95
N LEU A 283 -15.72 -0.33 3.04
CA LEU A 283 -14.79 -1.21 3.75
C LEU A 283 -15.07 -1.24 5.25
N LEU A 284 -15.37 -0.08 5.86
CA LEU A 284 -15.73 0.05 7.27
C LEU A 284 -16.99 -0.78 7.59
N HIS A 285 -17.96 -0.77 6.70
CA HIS A 285 -19.21 -1.54 6.79
C HIS A 285 -19.11 -2.96 6.22
N LYS A 286 -17.89 -3.49 6.09
CA LYS A 286 -17.64 -4.87 5.64
C LYS A 286 -18.33 -5.22 4.31
N GLY A 287 -18.31 -4.28 3.38
CA GLY A 287 -18.87 -4.44 2.04
C GLY A 287 -20.37 -4.18 1.91
N ASN A 288 -21.03 -3.77 2.99
CA ASN A 288 -22.42 -3.34 2.95
C ASN A 288 -22.52 -1.84 2.63
N TRP A 289 -23.35 -1.48 1.67
CA TRP A 289 -23.65 -0.11 1.29
C TRP A 289 -25.16 0.13 1.37
N GLN A 290 -25.58 0.94 2.31
CA GLN A 290 -26.98 1.31 2.51
C GLN A 290 -27.96 0.12 2.57
N GLY A 291 -27.55 -0.97 3.22
CA GLY A 291 -28.35 -2.20 3.36
C GLY A 291 -28.11 -3.26 2.26
N GLN A 292 -27.42 -2.91 1.18
CA GLN A 292 -27.04 -3.84 0.12
C GLN A 292 -25.61 -4.35 0.31
N GLN A 293 -25.42 -5.66 0.32
CA GLN A 293 -24.09 -6.28 0.35
C GLN A 293 -23.47 -6.24 -1.05
N LEU A 294 -22.62 -5.26 -1.33
CA LEU A 294 -21.94 -5.11 -2.63
C LEU A 294 -20.69 -5.98 -2.73
N VAL A 295 -19.90 -6.06 -1.66
CA VAL A 295 -18.72 -6.93 -1.59
C VAL A 295 -18.97 -8.00 -0.54
N PRO A 296 -18.67 -9.28 -0.77
CA PRO A 296 -18.90 -10.34 0.22
C PRO A 296 -18.27 -9.98 1.57
N LYS A 297 -19.06 -10.09 2.64
CA LYS A 297 -18.62 -9.76 4.00
C LYS A 297 -17.36 -10.52 4.40
N ASP A 298 -17.31 -11.82 4.09
CA ASP A 298 -16.19 -12.69 4.44
C ASP A 298 -14.89 -12.27 3.72
N PHE A 299 -14.99 -11.71 2.50
CA PHE A 299 -13.84 -11.19 1.79
C PHE A 299 -13.21 -10.00 2.52
N ILE A 300 -14.03 -9.10 3.07
CA ILE A 300 -13.57 -7.95 3.85
C ILE A 300 -13.11 -8.40 5.25
N GLU A 301 -13.80 -9.34 5.87
CA GLU A 301 -13.38 -9.87 7.18
C GLU A 301 -12.03 -10.57 7.13
N GLN A 302 -11.66 -11.19 6.01
CA GLN A 302 -10.31 -11.69 5.79
C GLN A 302 -9.25 -10.58 5.80
N ILE A 303 -9.59 -9.36 5.37
CA ILE A 303 -8.70 -8.19 5.43
C ILE A 303 -8.55 -7.72 6.88
N ILE A 304 -9.66 -7.62 7.62
CA ILE A 304 -9.71 -7.10 8.99
C ILE A 304 -9.08 -8.08 9.98
N ASN A 305 -9.48 -9.35 9.91
CA ASN A 305 -9.10 -10.36 10.89
C ASN A 305 -7.84 -11.10 10.45
N ARG A 306 -6.93 -11.30 11.41
CA ARG A 306 -5.77 -12.15 11.20
C ARG A 306 -6.23 -13.59 11.01
N GLN A 307 -5.85 -14.18 9.90
CA GLN A 307 -5.96 -15.63 9.71
C GLN A 307 -4.55 -16.23 9.79
N GLU A 308 -4.34 -17.10 10.75
CA GLU A 308 -3.11 -17.88 10.91
C GLU A 308 -3.15 -19.14 10.03
N ASP A 309 -3.49 -18.97 8.75
CA ASP A 309 -3.54 -20.10 7.81
C ASP A 309 -2.17 -20.47 7.24
N GLY A 310 -1.12 -19.72 7.61
CA GLY A 310 0.26 -19.94 7.14
C GLY A 310 0.48 -19.71 5.65
N ARG A 311 -0.59 -19.37 4.89
CA ARG A 311 -0.56 -19.27 3.42
C ARG A 311 -0.28 -17.87 2.89
N ALA A 312 -0.30 -16.87 3.76
CA ALA A 312 -0.10 -15.48 3.38
C ALA A 312 0.63 -14.70 4.48
N TYR A 313 1.26 -13.60 4.08
CA TYR A 313 1.88 -12.68 5.01
C TYR A 313 0.81 -12.00 5.88
N TRP A 314 0.96 -12.05 7.21
CA TRP A 314 -0.02 -11.51 8.16
C TRP A 314 -0.29 -9.99 8.00
N GLY A 315 0.70 -9.21 7.54
CA GLY A 315 0.59 -7.76 7.31
C GLY A 315 -0.05 -7.37 5.99
N TYR A 316 -0.46 -8.35 5.14
CA TYR A 316 -1.06 -8.08 3.84
C TYR A 316 -2.10 -9.14 3.49
N ARG A 317 -3.30 -8.71 3.11
CA ARG A 317 -4.38 -9.62 2.70
C ARG A 317 -5.25 -8.97 1.64
N ASN A 318 -5.56 -9.72 0.58
CA ASN A 318 -6.48 -9.30 -0.49
C ASN A 318 -6.16 -7.88 -1.01
N CYS A 319 -4.89 -7.61 -1.30
CA CYS A 319 -4.36 -6.31 -1.74
C CYS A 319 -4.47 -5.16 -0.74
N PHE A 320 -4.72 -5.42 0.53
CA PHE A 320 -4.69 -4.43 1.60
C PHE A 320 -3.56 -4.69 2.59
N TRP A 321 -2.99 -3.61 3.10
CA TRP A 321 -2.03 -3.64 4.18
C TRP A 321 -2.74 -3.58 5.53
N ARG A 322 -2.22 -4.28 6.50
CA ARG A 322 -2.63 -4.17 7.89
C ARG A 322 -1.63 -3.35 8.68
N ASN A 323 -2.09 -2.57 9.62
CA ASN A 323 -1.21 -1.71 10.41
C ASN A 323 -0.51 -2.44 11.56
N GLY A 324 -0.74 -3.66 11.74
CA GLY A 324 0.04 -4.48 12.62
C GLY A 324 -0.76 -5.22 13.65
N ASP A 325 -0.43 -6.48 13.67
CA ASP A 325 -0.44 -7.32 14.82
C ASP A 325 0.91 -7.22 15.51
N LEU A 326 1.23 -6.07 15.97
CA LEU A 326 2.19 -6.00 17.05
C LEU A 326 1.40 -6.40 18.29
N GLU A 327 1.24 -7.72 18.46
CA GLU A 327 0.60 -8.27 19.65
C GLU A 327 1.06 -7.50 20.88
N LYS A 328 0.13 -6.75 21.44
CA LYS A 328 0.18 -6.14 22.77
C LYS A 328 1.13 -4.96 23.02
N GLY A 329 1.44 -4.14 22.03
CA GLY A 329 2.30 -2.99 22.37
C GLY A 329 1.79 -1.64 21.89
N ILE A 330 1.51 -1.44 20.59
CA ILE A 330 1.36 -0.08 20.09
C ILE A 330 0.13 0.08 19.20
N PHE A 331 -0.18 -0.92 18.38
CA PHE A 331 -1.36 -0.91 17.52
C PHE A 331 -2.24 -2.11 17.89
N GLN A 332 -3.16 -1.89 18.82
CA GLN A 332 -4.15 -2.91 19.21
C GLN A 332 -5.34 -2.93 18.25
N ASP A 333 -5.49 -1.87 17.45
CA ASP A 333 -6.61 -1.71 16.54
C ASP A 333 -6.44 -2.63 15.31
N ARG A 334 -7.54 -3.13 14.80
CA ARG A 334 -7.62 -3.94 13.57
C ARG A 334 -7.63 -3.05 12.34
N ASP A 335 -6.86 -1.98 12.36
CA ASP A 335 -6.77 -1.02 11.27
C ASP A 335 -6.00 -1.57 10.08
N PHE A 336 -6.46 -1.20 8.91
CA PHE A 336 -5.87 -1.60 7.63
C PHE A 336 -5.93 -0.44 6.63
N PHE A 337 -5.20 -0.56 5.53
CA PHE A 337 -5.15 0.51 4.56
C PHE A 337 -4.79 0.02 3.16
N ALA A 338 -5.23 0.77 2.15
CA ALA A 338 -4.65 0.75 0.82
C ALA A 338 -3.74 1.97 0.68
N SER A 339 -2.56 1.79 0.07
CA SER A 339 -1.61 2.88 -0.15
C SER A 339 -1.12 2.92 -1.59
N GLY A 340 -0.85 4.13 -2.08
CA GLY A 340 -0.31 4.40 -3.40
C GLY A 340 0.92 5.30 -3.36
N TYR A 341 1.73 5.23 -4.42
CA TYR A 341 2.90 6.07 -4.58
C TYR A 341 2.56 7.55 -4.35
N LEU A 342 3.53 8.32 -3.87
CA LEU A 342 3.37 9.72 -3.44
C LEU A 342 2.45 9.89 -2.22
N GLY A 343 2.10 8.81 -1.53
CA GLY A 343 1.36 8.83 -0.28
C GLY A 343 -0.15 8.98 -0.47
N GLN A 344 -0.74 8.31 -1.43
CA GLN A 344 -2.18 8.14 -1.51
C GLN A 344 -2.61 7.11 -0.46
N PHE A 345 -3.70 7.36 0.29
CA PHE A 345 -4.17 6.44 1.33
C PHE A 345 -5.69 6.39 1.42
N ILE A 346 -6.21 5.17 1.56
CA ILE A 346 -7.49 4.86 2.20
C ILE A 346 -7.12 4.12 3.49
N TYR A 347 -7.26 4.77 4.63
CA TYR A 347 -7.04 4.17 5.95
C TYR A 347 -8.38 3.90 6.61
N VAL A 348 -8.57 2.70 7.14
CA VAL A 348 -9.81 2.25 7.79
C VAL A 348 -9.46 1.68 9.16
N ASN A 349 -10.15 2.16 10.19
CA ASN A 349 -10.07 1.64 11.54
C ASN A 349 -11.45 1.22 12.03
N PRO A 350 -11.80 -0.09 11.91
CA PRO A 350 -13.10 -0.59 12.31
C PRO A 350 -13.38 -0.46 13.81
N ASP A 351 -12.35 -0.58 14.64
CA ASP A 351 -12.50 -0.53 16.10
C ASP A 351 -12.87 0.89 16.59
N ARG A 352 -12.61 1.91 15.77
CA ARG A 352 -12.87 3.33 16.07
C ARG A 352 -13.88 3.98 15.13
N ASN A 353 -14.54 3.20 14.29
CA ASN A 353 -15.46 3.68 13.25
C ASN A 353 -14.88 4.86 12.46
N LEU A 354 -13.66 4.72 11.95
CA LEU A 354 -12.90 5.80 11.35
C LEU A 354 -12.42 5.42 9.95
N VAL A 355 -12.55 6.38 9.02
CA VAL A 355 -11.89 6.35 7.71
C VAL A 355 -11.11 7.64 7.54
N VAL A 356 -9.87 7.53 7.07
CA VAL A 356 -9.06 8.70 6.68
C VAL A 356 -8.61 8.53 5.24
N ILE A 357 -8.89 9.55 4.44
CA ILE A 357 -8.37 9.68 3.07
C ILE A 357 -7.27 10.72 3.07
N ARG A 358 -6.17 10.37 2.46
CA ARG A 358 -5.13 11.32 2.12
C ARG A 358 -4.73 11.15 0.67
N GLN A 359 -4.75 12.23 -0.09
CA GLN A 359 -4.06 12.32 -1.38
C GLN A 359 -2.88 13.30 -1.26
N GLY A 360 -1.86 13.11 -2.08
CA GLY A 360 -0.68 13.98 -2.01
C GLY A 360 0.31 13.79 -3.15
N LYS A 361 1.27 14.72 -3.24
CA LYS A 361 2.32 14.77 -4.27
C LYS A 361 3.67 14.24 -3.79
N LYS A 362 3.75 13.80 -2.51
CA LYS A 362 4.97 13.25 -1.91
C LYS A 362 4.64 12.43 -0.67
N GLU A 363 5.36 11.32 -0.48
CA GLU A 363 5.32 10.55 0.75
C GLU A 363 6.54 10.90 1.61
N ASN A 364 6.34 11.75 2.61
CA ASN A 364 7.40 12.23 3.50
C ASN A 364 7.13 11.97 4.98
N PHE A 365 6.00 11.34 5.31
CA PHE A 365 5.60 10.91 6.65
C PHE A 365 5.27 9.42 6.67
N LEU A 366 5.38 8.81 7.84
CA LEU A 366 4.84 7.48 8.10
C LEU A 366 3.33 7.54 8.31
N TRP A 367 2.59 7.74 7.21
CA TRP A 367 1.17 8.08 7.24
C TRP A 367 0.31 7.10 8.02
N ARG A 368 0.49 5.79 7.86
CA ARG A 368 -0.25 4.77 8.61
C ARG A 368 -0.13 4.97 10.13
N TYR A 369 1.05 5.38 10.58
CA TYR A 369 1.32 5.69 11.99
C TYR A 369 0.66 7.02 12.40
N VAL A 370 0.73 8.02 11.56
CA VAL A 370 0.07 9.32 11.74
C VAL A 370 -1.44 9.13 11.87
N PHE A 371 -2.06 8.29 11.02
CA PHE A 371 -3.49 8.03 11.06
C PHE A 371 -3.92 7.26 12.31
N ASN A 372 -3.15 6.28 12.75
CA ASN A 372 -3.46 5.57 14.00
C ASN A 372 -3.39 6.52 15.21
N ARG A 373 -2.39 7.41 15.27
CA ARG A 373 -2.31 8.44 16.31
C ARG A 373 -3.48 9.43 16.24
N LEU A 374 -3.89 9.85 15.05
CA LEU A 374 -5.09 10.67 14.86
C LEU A 374 -6.32 9.95 15.42
N ALA A 375 -6.51 8.67 15.07
CA ALA A 375 -7.61 7.85 15.52
C ALA A 375 -7.70 7.82 17.06
N ARG A 376 -6.59 7.58 17.72
CA ARG A 376 -6.48 7.57 19.19
C ARG A 376 -6.72 8.95 19.81
N SER A 377 -6.15 9.99 19.21
CA SER A 377 -6.34 11.36 19.67
C SER A 377 -7.80 11.82 19.58
N LEU A 378 -8.55 11.33 18.59
CA LEU A 378 -9.98 11.58 18.47
C LEU A 378 -10.80 10.94 19.62
N ASP A 379 -10.30 9.89 20.24
CA ASP A 379 -10.89 9.25 21.43
C ASP A 379 -10.38 9.86 22.75
N GLY A 380 -9.56 10.91 22.67
CA GLY A 380 -8.95 11.54 23.86
C GLY A 380 -7.83 10.72 24.50
N GLU A 381 -7.35 9.66 23.81
CA GLU A 381 -6.24 8.86 24.31
C GLU A 381 -4.92 9.60 24.16
N SER A 382 -4.03 9.44 25.17
CA SER A 382 -2.66 9.91 25.03
C SER A 382 -1.97 9.19 23.89
N THR A 383 -1.38 9.97 22.98
CA THR A 383 -0.54 9.44 21.91
C THR A 383 0.95 9.48 22.28
N ASP A 384 1.31 9.90 23.49
CA ASP A 384 2.67 9.82 24.03
C ASP A 384 2.96 8.37 24.47
N LEU A 385 3.66 7.67 23.60
CA LEU A 385 3.97 6.24 23.76
C LEU A 385 5.15 5.95 24.70
N ASN A 386 5.63 6.96 25.43
CA ASN A 386 6.73 6.77 26.40
C ASN A 386 6.40 5.74 27.48
N ASP A 387 5.12 5.54 27.80
CA ASP A 387 4.71 4.62 28.86
C ASP A 387 4.72 3.14 28.44
N HIS A 388 4.58 2.84 27.17
CA HIS A 388 4.55 1.47 26.65
C HIS A 388 5.93 0.90 26.32
N CYS A 389 6.92 1.76 26.07
CA CYS A 389 8.26 1.35 25.69
C CYS A 389 9.14 0.84 26.83
N GLN A 390 8.84 1.19 28.08
CA GLN A 390 9.68 0.80 29.24
C GLN A 390 9.66 -0.70 29.53
N ASN A 391 8.64 -1.43 29.11
CA ASN A 391 8.47 -2.86 29.40
C ASN A 391 8.96 -3.80 28.27
N PHE A 392 9.55 -3.26 27.19
CA PHE A 392 9.88 -4.04 26.00
C PHE A 392 11.32 -4.56 25.94
N SER A 393 12.22 -4.08 26.80
CA SER A 393 13.66 -4.16 26.53
C SER A 393 14.27 -5.56 26.52
N ALA A 394 14.02 -6.38 27.52
CA ALA A 394 14.76 -7.65 27.66
C ALA A 394 14.32 -8.78 26.72
N GLN A 395 13.11 -8.69 26.14
CA GLN A 395 12.55 -9.77 25.34
C GLN A 395 13.07 -9.80 23.89
N PHE A 396 13.58 -8.67 23.38
CA PHE A 396 14.03 -8.53 21.99
C PHE A 396 15.51 -8.85 21.79
N GLU A 397 16.29 -8.93 22.86
CA GLU A 397 17.69 -9.31 22.72
C GLU A 397 17.83 -10.73 22.20
N GLY A 398 18.66 -10.91 21.21
CA GLY A 398 18.90 -12.22 20.66
C GLY A 398 19.64 -12.21 19.33
N ILE A 399 19.92 -13.41 18.86
CA ILE A 399 20.43 -13.69 17.53
C ILE A 399 19.26 -14.23 16.71
N TYR A 400 19.05 -13.66 15.57
CA TYR A 400 17.97 -13.98 14.65
C TYR A 400 18.57 -14.39 13.31
N ALA A 401 18.07 -15.47 12.71
CA ALA A 401 18.53 -15.92 11.39
C ALA A 401 17.38 -16.04 10.40
N ALA A 402 17.65 -15.68 9.17
CA ALA A 402 16.78 -15.91 8.04
C ALA A 402 16.99 -17.32 7.45
N GLU A 403 16.09 -17.78 6.58
CA GLU A 403 16.18 -19.09 5.94
C GLU A 403 17.45 -19.28 5.11
N ASP A 404 17.97 -18.21 4.51
CA ASP A 404 19.22 -18.19 3.75
C ASP A 404 20.49 -18.17 4.62
N GLY A 405 20.32 -18.26 5.96
CA GLY A 405 21.42 -18.30 6.92
C GLY A 405 21.98 -16.93 7.32
N GLU A 406 21.43 -15.81 6.82
CA GLU A 406 21.84 -14.47 7.28
C GLU A 406 21.43 -14.26 8.72
N GLU A 407 22.35 -13.84 9.57
CA GLU A 407 22.11 -13.59 11.00
C GLU A 407 22.16 -12.12 11.33
N ILE A 408 21.27 -11.71 12.25
CA ILE A 408 21.21 -10.38 12.83
C ILE A 408 21.25 -10.49 14.35
N GLN A 409 22.00 -9.58 14.97
CA GLN A 409 22.07 -9.46 16.42
C GLN A 409 21.38 -8.18 16.86
N LEU A 410 20.49 -8.29 17.86
CA LEU A 410 19.84 -7.17 18.51
C LEU A 410 20.30 -7.10 19.98
N ILE A 411 20.83 -5.94 20.38
CA ILE A 411 21.37 -5.72 21.73
C ILE A 411 20.85 -4.39 22.26
N GLU A 412 20.32 -4.38 23.49
CA GLU A 412 19.98 -3.16 24.20
C GLU A 412 21.25 -2.54 24.83
N GLN A 413 21.43 -1.24 24.67
CA GLN A 413 22.47 -0.47 25.35
C GLN A 413 21.88 0.77 26.03
N LYS A 414 22.60 1.29 27.06
CA LYS A 414 22.27 2.55 27.69
C LYS A 414 23.30 3.61 27.33
N ASP A 415 22.82 4.82 27.06
CA ASP A 415 23.71 5.97 26.87
C ASP A 415 24.27 6.49 28.21
N LYS A 416 25.15 7.47 28.17
CA LYS A 416 25.75 8.09 29.35
C LYS A 416 24.73 8.76 30.29
N LYS A 417 23.50 8.96 29.84
CA LYS A 417 22.37 9.53 30.60
C LYS A 417 21.42 8.47 31.11
N GLY A 418 21.73 7.17 30.89
CA GLY A 418 20.89 6.05 31.31
C GLY A 418 19.74 5.72 30.35
N ASN A 419 19.60 6.41 29.22
CA ASN A 419 18.54 6.12 28.25
C ASN A 419 18.87 4.88 27.44
N SER A 420 17.92 3.95 27.35
CA SER A 420 18.07 2.74 26.54
C SER A 420 17.99 3.04 25.03
N PHE A 421 18.83 2.35 24.28
CA PHE A 421 18.77 2.32 22.82
C PHE A 421 19.19 0.95 22.30
N TRP A 422 18.77 0.62 21.08
CA TRP A 422 19.06 -0.66 20.47
C TRP A 422 20.15 -0.56 19.44
N ILE A 423 21.02 -1.55 19.41
CA ILE A 423 22.01 -1.75 18.35
C ILE A 423 21.61 -2.96 17.52
N TRP A 424 21.63 -2.77 16.24
CA TRP A 424 21.52 -3.82 15.24
C TRP A 424 22.84 -4.01 14.52
N LYS A 425 23.27 -5.27 14.37
CA LYS A 425 24.44 -5.68 13.60
C LYS A 425 24.01 -6.78 12.62
N GLY A 426 24.01 -6.48 11.34
CA GLY A 426 23.84 -7.47 10.26
C GLY A 426 25.20 -7.92 9.72
N PRO A 427 25.27 -9.06 8.99
CA PRO A 427 26.50 -9.68 8.56
C PRO A 427 27.33 -8.86 7.57
N LYS A 428 26.71 -7.99 6.81
CA LYS A 428 27.37 -7.14 5.79
C LYS A 428 27.28 -5.63 6.07
N GLU A 429 26.62 -5.23 7.14
CA GLU A 429 26.36 -3.82 7.41
C GLU A 429 27.13 -3.32 8.65
N LYS A 430 27.57 -2.05 8.57
CA LYS A 430 28.11 -1.36 9.76
C LYS A 430 27.03 -1.26 10.82
N LYS A 431 27.42 -1.46 12.08
CA LYS A 431 26.57 -1.29 13.26
C LYS A 431 25.66 -0.07 13.16
N GLN A 432 24.39 -0.23 13.35
CA GLN A 432 23.41 0.86 13.32
C GLN A 432 22.78 1.03 14.70
N LYS A 433 22.82 2.25 15.22
CA LYS A 433 22.08 2.62 16.44
C LYS A 433 20.62 2.81 16.05
N LEU A 434 19.74 1.99 16.64
CA LEU A 434 18.31 2.15 16.53
C LEU A 434 17.84 3.10 17.63
N LYS A 435 17.18 4.18 17.27
CA LYS A 435 16.44 4.99 18.24
C LYS A 435 15.10 4.32 18.54
N GLN A 436 14.75 4.27 19.80
CA GLN A 436 13.39 3.95 20.20
C GLN A 436 12.50 5.11 19.73
N PHE A 437 11.56 4.81 18.85
CA PHE A 437 10.60 5.77 18.35
C PHE A 437 9.22 5.16 18.56
N ASP A 438 8.51 5.67 19.58
CA ASP A 438 7.13 5.31 19.89
C ASP A 438 6.84 3.79 19.82
N GLY A 439 7.75 2.98 20.39
CA GLY A 439 7.65 1.52 20.42
C GLY A 439 8.09 0.78 19.16
N LEU A 440 8.46 1.47 18.09
CA LEU A 440 9.18 0.94 16.93
C LEU A 440 10.67 1.30 17.03
N CYS A 441 11.55 0.30 16.94
CA CYS A 441 12.98 0.56 16.83
C CYS A 441 13.30 1.00 15.40
N ILE A 442 13.66 2.28 15.22
CA ILE A 442 14.03 2.83 13.93
C ILE A 442 15.50 3.26 13.97
N GLY A 443 16.31 2.85 13.00
CA GLY A 443 17.72 3.27 12.89
C GLY A 443 17.85 4.78 12.63
N LYS A 444 18.90 5.41 13.18
CA LYS A 444 19.16 6.86 13.03
C LYS A 444 19.25 7.31 11.56
N ARG A 445 19.61 6.38 10.65
CA ARG A 445 19.53 6.55 9.19
C ARG A 445 18.19 6.15 8.59
N SER A 446 17.32 5.48 9.33
CA SER A 446 16.08 4.90 8.80
C SER A 446 14.95 5.92 8.61
N LEU A 447 15.01 7.10 9.23
CA LEU A 447 14.20 8.23 8.73
C LEU A 447 14.55 8.60 7.28
N LYS A 448 15.79 8.28 6.83
CA LYS A 448 16.23 8.38 5.44
C LYS A 448 16.18 7.03 4.69
N THR A 449 16.30 5.89 5.37
CA THR A 449 16.38 4.55 4.75
C THR A 449 15.12 3.71 4.95
N LYS A 450 14.13 4.18 5.74
CA LYS A 450 12.81 3.57 5.91
C LYS A 450 12.78 2.07 6.30
N LYS A 451 13.81 1.56 6.98
CA LYS A 451 13.85 0.17 7.46
C LYS A 451 13.11 0.02 8.81
N ARG A 452 12.33 -1.04 8.99
CA ARG A 452 11.60 -1.36 10.22
C ARG A 452 11.82 -2.80 10.63
N LEU A 453 11.80 -3.05 11.93
CA LEU A 453 11.74 -4.38 12.50
C LEU A 453 10.32 -4.64 13.01
N ILE A 454 9.71 -5.70 12.51
CA ILE A 454 8.36 -6.12 12.91
C ILE A 454 8.49 -7.48 13.58
N PHE A 455 8.24 -7.55 14.88
CA PHE A 455 8.44 -8.75 15.68
C PHE A 455 7.21 -9.64 15.71
N ASN A 456 7.44 -10.96 15.59
CA ASN A 456 6.41 -11.98 15.78
C ASN A 456 6.50 -12.56 17.19
N LYS A 457 5.37 -12.63 17.88
CA LYS A 457 5.24 -13.23 19.21
C LYS A 457 4.27 -14.41 19.19
N LEU A 458 4.57 -15.45 19.98
CA LEU A 458 3.62 -16.47 20.37
C LEU A 458 3.50 -16.43 21.91
N GLY A 459 2.37 -15.96 22.45
CA GLY A 459 2.21 -15.67 23.86
C GLY A 459 3.17 -14.58 24.34
N ASN A 460 4.00 -14.88 25.34
CA ASN A 460 5.00 -13.94 25.89
C ASN A 460 6.38 -14.06 25.22
N ASN A 461 6.56 -14.98 24.25
CA ASN A 461 7.85 -15.24 23.62
C ASN A 461 7.93 -14.68 22.22
N ILE A 462 9.04 -13.99 21.91
CA ILE A 462 9.35 -13.55 20.55
C ILE A 462 9.91 -14.73 19.75
N GLN A 463 9.27 -15.06 18.64
CA GLN A 463 9.74 -16.13 17.74
C GLN A 463 10.63 -15.62 16.61
N GLY A 464 10.45 -14.37 16.20
CA GLY A 464 11.21 -13.78 15.12
C GLY A 464 10.76 -12.36 14.80
N PHE A 465 11.28 -11.81 13.71
CA PHE A 465 10.85 -10.52 13.18
C PHE A 465 11.00 -10.48 11.66
N HIS A 466 10.26 -9.54 11.04
CA HIS A 466 10.45 -9.17 9.64
C HIS A 466 11.21 -7.85 9.55
N LEU A 467 12.12 -7.76 8.59
CA LEU A 467 12.77 -6.51 8.22
C LEU A 467 11.92 -5.85 7.12
N ASP A 468 11.24 -4.78 7.46
CA ASP A 468 10.46 -3.98 6.52
C ASP A 468 11.34 -2.88 5.93
N ASN A 469 11.65 -3.00 4.64
CA ASN A 469 12.25 -1.95 3.84
C ASN A 469 11.13 -1.21 3.12
N GLN A 470 10.74 -0.02 3.57
CA GLN A 470 9.63 0.74 2.99
C GLN A 470 9.77 1.07 1.49
N ASP A 471 10.98 0.99 0.94
CA ASP A 471 11.26 1.27 -0.46
C ASP A 471 11.33 -0.01 -1.33
N GLN A 472 11.46 -1.19 -0.70
CA GLN A 472 11.44 -2.51 -1.33
C GLN A 472 10.75 -3.46 -0.39
N VAL A 473 9.57 -3.94 -0.76
CA VAL A 473 8.76 -4.80 0.09
C VAL A 473 9.17 -6.27 -0.12
N ASP A 474 10.44 -6.55 0.07
CA ASP A 474 10.92 -7.89 0.36
C ASP A 474 11.03 -8.03 1.88
N LEU A 475 10.04 -8.66 2.49
CA LEU A 475 10.02 -8.90 3.92
C LEU A 475 10.83 -10.16 4.21
N LYS A 476 12.06 -9.96 4.66
CA LYS A 476 12.89 -11.05 5.11
C LYS A 476 12.53 -11.41 6.55
N TYR A 477 12.08 -12.64 6.78
CA TYR A 477 11.79 -13.14 8.12
C TYR A 477 13.04 -13.69 8.79
N TYR A 478 13.26 -13.25 10.04
CA TYR A 478 14.35 -13.71 10.89
C TYR A 478 13.79 -14.43 12.10
N GLN A 479 14.05 -15.73 12.20
CA GLN A 479 13.64 -16.53 13.35
C GLN A 479 14.64 -16.38 14.49
N LYS A 480 14.14 -16.21 15.72
CA LYS A 480 15.01 -16.14 16.90
C LYS A 480 15.70 -17.48 17.14
N LYS A 481 17.03 -17.51 17.07
CA LYS A 481 17.86 -18.70 17.30
C LYS A 481 18.19 -18.88 18.78
N SER A 482 18.55 -17.79 19.47
CA SER A 482 18.94 -17.84 20.88
C SER A 482 18.79 -16.48 21.55
N SER A 483 18.63 -16.48 22.87
CA SER A 483 18.83 -15.30 23.71
C SER A 483 20.32 -15.14 24.00
N ILE A 484 20.80 -13.88 23.99
CA ILE A 484 22.22 -13.62 24.28
C ILE A 484 22.48 -13.83 25.77
N SER A 485 23.38 -14.76 26.11
CA SER A 485 23.76 -15.02 27.49
C SER A 485 24.54 -13.84 28.08
N LEU A 486 24.56 -13.70 29.42
CA LEU A 486 25.33 -12.65 30.11
C LEU A 486 26.83 -12.65 29.73
N LYS A 487 27.43 -13.83 29.47
CA LYS A 487 28.81 -13.97 28.97
C LYS A 487 28.93 -13.49 27.52
N GLY A 488 27.98 -13.84 26.67
CA GLY A 488 27.95 -13.39 25.27
C GLY A 488 27.73 -11.87 25.18
N ARG A 489 26.96 -11.27 26.07
CA ARG A 489 26.80 -9.81 26.19
C ARG A 489 28.14 -9.10 26.46
N LYS A 490 28.95 -9.61 27.39
CA LYS A 490 30.27 -9.02 27.73
C LYS A 490 31.26 -9.17 26.58
N ALA A 491 31.28 -10.31 25.90
CA ALA A 491 32.16 -10.53 24.75
C ALA A 491 31.78 -9.61 23.55
N LEU A 492 30.49 -9.50 23.26
CA LEU A 492 29.98 -8.61 22.23
C LEU A 492 30.21 -7.12 22.56
N MET A 493 30.15 -6.73 23.85
CA MET A 493 30.43 -5.35 24.29
C MET A 493 31.94 -5.02 24.23
N ALA A 494 32.81 -5.99 24.30
CA ALA A 494 34.25 -5.79 24.13
C ALA A 494 34.64 -5.53 22.66
N GLU A 495 33.82 -5.97 21.72
CA GLU A 495 33.97 -5.69 20.28
C GLU A 495 33.34 -4.35 19.86
N PHE A 496 32.62 -3.69 20.78
CA PHE A 496 31.97 -2.40 20.61
C PHE A 496 32.72 -1.28 21.30
#